data_3144495defdbef5f149f5e70486088f4
#
_entry.id   3144495defdbef5f149f5e70486088f4
#
_cell.length_a   1.000
_cell.length_b   1.000
_cell.length_c   1.000
_cell.angle_alpha   90.00
_cell.angle_beta   90.00
_cell.angle_gamma   90.00
#
_symmetry.space_group_name_H-M   'P 1'
#
loop_
_entity.id
_entity.type
_entity.pdbx_description
1 polymer ?
#
loop_
_entity_poly.entity_id
_entity_poly.type
_entity_poly.pdbx_seq_one_letter_code
_entity_poly.pdbx_strand_id
1 'polypeptide(L)'
;YSERLAEIGQRLGPFDVAALPIGAYAPRWFMQEQHMDPQQSVALYRELNQPRAIPIHWGVFELADESLDEPPQQLNLALSEAGLEQHQFLPLKIGERIALQGSSPALPNHPAAQRDE
;
A
#
# COMPACT_ATOMS: atom_id res chain seq x y z
N TYR A 1 -3.64 9.65 8.93
CA TYR A 1 -4.80 8.76 8.85
C TYR A 1 -6.06 9.43 9.40
N SER A 2 -7.17 9.16 8.76
CA SER A 2 -8.48 9.63 9.18
C SER A 2 -9.49 8.49 9.01
N GLU A 3 -10.40 8.36 9.95
CA GLU A 3 -11.46 7.34 9.86
C GLU A 3 -12.34 7.51 8.59
N ARG A 4 -12.36 8.71 8.03
CA ARG A 4 -13.11 8.98 6.79
C ARG A 4 -12.50 8.26 5.58
N LEU A 5 -11.26 7.84 5.66
CA LEU A 5 -10.62 7.09 4.58
C LEU A 5 -11.29 5.73 4.34
N ALA A 6 -11.88 5.15 5.38
CA ALA A 6 -12.65 3.91 5.23
C ALA A 6 -13.84 4.07 4.28
N GLU A 7 -14.40 5.26 4.18
CA GLU A 7 -15.52 5.54 3.26
C GLU A 7 -15.13 5.34 1.79
N ILE A 8 -13.84 5.51 1.46
CA ILE A 8 -13.36 5.32 0.10
C ILE A 8 -13.58 3.88 -0.35
N GLY A 9 -13.23 2.92 0.50
CA GLY A 9 -13.45 1.51 0.20
C GLY A 9 -14.92 1.16 0.07
N GLN A 10 -15.74 1.74 0.94
CA GLN A 10 -17.18 1.46 0.95
C GLN A 10 -17.91 2.05 -0.26
N ARG A 11 -17.52 3.26 -0.70
CA ARG A 11 -18.22 4.00 -1.74
C ARG A 11 -17.68 3.73 -3.14
N LEU A 12 -16.38 3.54 -3.27
CA LEU A 12 -15.70 3.48 -4.57
C LEU A 12 -15.06 2.13 -4.86
N GLY A 13 -14.89 1.29 -3.84
CA GLY A 13 -14.30 -0.03 -4.00
C GLY A 13 -15.25 -1.05 -4.67
N PRO A 14 -14.76 -2.26 -4.92
CA PRO A 14 -13.40 -2.71 -4.62
C PRO A 14 -12.37 -2.13 -5.60
N PHE A 15 -11.09 -2.15 -5.19
CA PHE A 15 -9.98 -1.69 -6.01
C PHE A 15 -9.10 -2.85 -6.43
N ASP A 16 -8.53 -2.78 -7.62
CA ASP A 16 -7.58 -3.79 -8.11
C ASP A 16 -6.19 -3.58 -7.49
N VAL A 17 -5.80 -2.32 -7.32
CA VAL A 17 -4.51 -1.96 -6.73
C VAL A 17 -4.64 -0.65 -5.95
N ALA A 18 -3.89 -0.56 -4.86
CA ALA A 18 -3.80 0.66 -4.06
C ALA A 18 -2.34 0.99 -3.78
N ALA A 19 -1.97 2.25 -3.92
CA ALA A 19 -0.67 2.75 -3.50
C ALA A 19 -0.82 3.38 -2.12
N LEU A 20 -0.14 2.84 -1.12
CA LEU A 20 -0.32 3.23 0.28
C LEU A 20 1.01 3.71 0.88
N PRO A 21 1.04 4.89 1.50
CA PRO A 21 2.27 5.43 2.06
C PRO A 21 2.67 4.71 3.33
N ILE A 22 3.98 4.46 3.48
CA ILE A 22 4.50 3.81 4.68
C ILE A 22 5.70 4.54 5.29
N GLY A 23 6.13 5.66 4.72
CA GLY A 23 7.31 6.40 5.17
C GLY A 23 7.02 7.81 5.65
N ALA A 24 8.06 8.49 6.13
CA ALA A 24 8.01 9.85 6.65
C ALA A 24 7.08 10.01 7.85
N TYR A 25 7.14 9.07 8.79
CA TYR A 25 6.22 9.06 9.92
C TYR A 25 6.86 9.45 11.27
N ALA A 26 8.17 9.47 11.36
CA ALA A 26 8.85 9.78 12.63
C ALA A 26 9.40 11.22 12.65
N PRO A 27 9.32 11.94 13.77
CA PRO A 27 8.65 11.52 15.00
C PRO A 27 7.13 11.65 14.88
N ARG A 28 6.41 10.72 15.49
CA ARG A 28 4.94 10.65 15.34
C ARG A 28 4.22 11.92 15.81
N TRP A 29 4.65 12.54 16.89
CA TRP A 29 4.02 13.72 17.42
C TRP A 29 4.00 14.91 16.44
N PHE A 30 4.96 14.93 15.51
CA PHE A 30 5.07 15.98 14.50
C PHE A 30 4.46 15.55 13.15
N MET A 31 4.67 14.29 12.75
CA MET A 31 4.34 13.81 11.41
C MET A 31 2.93 13.25 11.29
N GLN A 32 2.28 12.92 12.40
CA GLN A 32 1.03 12.13 12.38
C GLN A 32 -0.14 12.81 11.68
N GLU A 33 -0.14 14.13 11.58
CA GLU A 33 -1.25 14.84 10.95
C GLU A 33 -1.22 14.74 9.43
N GLN A 34 -0.04 14.56 8.84
CA GLN A 34 0.15 14.58 7.40
C GLN A 34 0.63 13.26 6.82
N HIS A 35 1.18 12.39 7.64
CA HIS A 35 1.79 11.14 7.19
C HIS A 35 1.27 9.95 7.98
N MET A 36 1.03 8.85 7.28
CA MET A 36 0.63 7.60 7.92
C MET A 36 1.86 6.76 8.22
N ASP A 37 1.86 6.11 9.39
CA ASP A 37 2.84 5.07 9.67
C ASP A 37 2.40 3.73 9.05
N PRO A 38 3.28 2.72 9.02
CA PRO A 38 2.93 1.42 8.45
C PRO A 38 1.69 0.77 9.07
N GLN A 39 1.48 0.92 10.36
CA GLN A 39 0.30 0.36 11.04
C GLN A 39 -0.99 1.00 10.54
N GLN A 40 -0.99 2.30 10.37
CA GLN A 40 -2.15 3.02 9.82
C GLN A 40 -2.40 2.64 8.36
N SER A 41 -1.35 2.44 7.58
CA SER A 41 -1.50 1.98 6.20
C SER A 41 -2.05 0.56 6.12
N VAL A 42 -1.68 -0.31 7.05
CA VAL A 42 -2.28 -1.65 7.14
C VAL A 42 -3.76 -1.55 7.52
N ALA A 43 -4.11 -0.65 8.44
CA ALA A 43 -5.52 -0.43 8.79
C ALA A 43 -6.33 0.03 7.56
N LEU A 44 -5.81 0.99 6.81
CA LEU A 44 -6.46 1.44 5.58
C LEU A 44 -6.54 0.32 4.53
N TYR A 45 -5.49 -0.45 4.38
CA TYR A 45 -5.46 -1.61 3.49
C TYR A 45 -6.61 -2.58 3.78
N ARG A 46 -6.87 -2.85 5.05
CA ARG A 46 -8.01 -3.69 5.46
C ARG A 46 -9.35 -3.04 5.12
N GLU A 47 -9.48 -1.75 5.38
CA GLU A 47 -10.70 -1.00 5.09
C GLU A 47 -10.99 -0.90 3.59
N LEU A 48 -9.96 -1.01 2.75
CA LEU A 48 -10.10 -1.08 1.30
C LEU A 48 -10.37 -2.50 0.79
N ASN A 49 -10.63 -3.45 1.68
CA ASN A 49 -10.88 -4.87 1.38
C ASN A 49 -9.68 -5.61 0.80
N GLN A 50 -8.49 -5.25 1.25
CA GLN A 50 -7.23 -5.92 0.94
C GLN A 50 -6.97 -6.06 -0.57
N PRO A 51 -6.92 -4.94 -1.32
CA PRO A 51 -6.53 -4.98 -2.73
C PRO A 51 -5.04 -5.35 -2.84
N ARG A 52 -4.56 -5.59 -4.04
CA ARG A 52 -3.11 -5.58 -4.25
C ARG A 52 -2.59 -4.20 -3.83
N ALA A 53 -1.65 -4.14 -2.90
CA ALA A 53 -1.13 -2.87 -2.40
C ALA A 53 0.34 -2.71 -2.67
N ILE A 54 0.74 -1.50 -3.04
CA ILE A 54 2.13 -1.13 -3.29
C ILE A 54 2.50 -0.07 -2.27
N PRO A 55 3.46 -0.35 -1.37
CA PRO A 55 3.93 0.66 -0.43
C PRO A 55 4.70 1.74 -1.17
N ILE A 56 4.37 2.99 -0.86
CA ILE A 56 5.01 4.16 -1.46
C ILE A 56 5.55 5.09 -0.39
N HIS A 57 6.22 6.14 -0.80
CA HIS A 57 6.69 7.22 0.07
C HIS A 57 7.77 6.74 1.07
N TRP A 58 8.68 5.89 0.59
CA TRP A 58 9.79 5.36 1.40
C TRP A 58 11.01 5.07 0.54
N GLY A 59 12.17 4.96 1.19
CA GLY A 59 13.34 4.33 0.60
C GLY A 59 14.16 5.17 -0.39
N VAL A 60 13.77 6.43 -0.65
CA VAL A 60 14.48 7.30 -1.60
C VAL A 60 15.22 8.42 -0.88
N PHE A 61 14.56 9.12 0.02
CA PHE A 61 15.14 10.22 0.79
C PHE A 61 14.87 10.03 2.28
N GLU A 62 15.83 10.40 3.12
CA GLU A 62 15.63 10.50 4.55
C GLU A 62 14.92 11.82 4.87
N LEU A 63 13.60 11.81 4.74
CA LEU A 63 12.77 12.99 4.95
C LEU A 63 12.31 13.15 6.41
N ALA A 64 12.51 12.14 7.22
CA ALA A 64 12.06 12.08 8.61
C ALA A 64 13.08 11.31 9.44
N ASP A 65 12.76 11.06 10.71
CA ASP A 65 13.73 10.46 11.65
C ASP A 65 13.93 8.96 11.47
N GLU A 66 12.98 8.26 10.85
CA GLU A 66 13.16 6.84 10.56
C GLU A 66 14.20 6.61 9.46
N SER A 67 14.94 5.51 9.56
CA SER A 67 15.91 5.13 8.53
C SER A 67 15.21 4.71 7.23
N LEU A 68 15.96 4.69 6.13
CA LEU A 68 15.39 4.30 4.83
C LEU A 68 14.82 2.87 4.82
N ASP A 69 15.40 1.98 5.61
CA ASP A 69 15.02 0.57 5.63
C ASP A 69 13.96 0.23 6.68
N GLU A 70 13.66 1.15 7.58
CA GLU A 70 12.69 0.89 8.65
C GLU A 70 11.26 0.70 8.14
N PRO A 71 10.74 1.51 7.21
CA PRO A 71 9.35 1.39 6.78
C PRO A 71 8.94 -0.01 6.30
N PRO A 72 9.70 -0.70 5.44
CA PRO A 72 9.30 -2.05 5.04
C PRO A 72 9.36 -3.06 6.18
N GLN A 73 10.27 -2.91 7.13
CA GLN A 73 10.33 -3.78 8.31
C GLN A 73 9.10 -3.57 9.20
N GLN A 74 8.74 -2.33 9.44
CA GLN A 74 7.55 -1.99 10.22
C GLN A 74 6.26 -2.42 9.52
N LEU A 75 6.21 -2.34 8.20
CA LEU A 75 5.10 -2.84 7.42
C LEU A 75 4.91 -4.35 7.62
N ASN A 76 5.98 -5.11 7.53
CA ASN A 76 5.92 -6.56 7.74
C ASN A 76 5.44 -6.92 9.15
N LEU A 77 5.92 -6.21 10.16
CA LEU A 77 5.45 -6.39 11.53
C LEU A 77 3.98 -6.07 11.68
N ALA A 78 3.53 -4.96 11.11
CA ALA A 78 2.13 -4.54 11.18
C ALA A 78 1.20 -5.55 10.49
N LEU A 79 1.61 -6.09 9.34
CA LEU A 79 0.84 -7.13 8.65
C LEU A 79 0.77 -8.41 9.48
N SER A 80 1.87 -8.83 10.08
CA SER A 80 1.91 -10.01 10.93
C SER A 80 1.03 -9.85 12.17
N GLU A 81 1.09 -8.70 12.82
CA GLU A 81 0.26 -8.40 14.00
C GLU A 81 -1.23 -8.39 13.65
N ALA A 82 -1.57 -8.00 12.45
CA ALA A 82 -2.96 -8.00 11.97
C ALA A 82 -3.41 -9.39 11.45
N GLY A 83 -2.52 -10.38 11.42
CA GLY A 83 -2.84 -11.71 10.89
C GLY A 83 -2.98 -11.74 9.37
N LEU A 84 -2.36 -10.81 8.67
CA LEU A 84 -2.49 -10.68 7.23
C LEU A 84 -1.26 -11.22 6.50
N GLU A 85 -1.48 -11.73 5.30
CA GLU A 85 -0.41 -12.20 4.45
C GLU A 85 0.35 -11.04 3.82
N GLN A 86 1.68 -11.20 3.70
CA GLN A 86 2.56 -10.16 3.21
C GLN A 86 2.57 -10.03 1.68
N HIS A 87 2.27 -11.10 0.96
CA HIS A 87 2.45 -11.15 -0.50
C HIS A 87 1.58 -10.17 -1.28
N GLN A 88 0.50 -9.67 -0.70
CA GLN A 88 -0.38 -8.71 -1.36
C GLN A 88 0.00 -7.25 -1.07
N PHE A 89 0.88 -7.04 -0.11
CA PHE A 89 1.32 -5.71 0.30
C PHE A 89 2.84 -5.75 0.51
N LEU A 90 3.58 -5.88 -0.59
CA LEU A 90 5.03 -6.03 -0.57
C LEU A 90 5.73 -4.78 -1.10
N PRO A 91 6.80 -4.33 -0.42
CA PRO A 91 7.64 -3.28 -0.95
C PRO A 91 8.39 -3.79 -2.20
N LEU A 92 8.38 -2.96 -3.23
CA LEU A 92 9.11 -3.25 -4.46
C LEU A 92 10.46 -2.55 -4.43
N LYS A 93 11.49 -3.24 -4.91
CA LYS A 93 12.78 -2.63 -5.15
C LYS A 93 12.70 -1.70 -6.36
N ILE A 94 13.58 -0.70 -6.41
CA ILE A 94 13.67 0.20 -7.55
C ILE A 94 13.90 -0.62 -8.82
N GLY A 95 13.02 -0.44 -9.82
CA GLY A 95 13.08 -1.18 -11.08
C GLY A 95 12.37 -2.52 -11.07
N GLU A 96 11.93 -2.99 -9.93
CA GLU A 96 11.17 -4.24 -9.83
C GLU A 96 9.74 -4.06 -10.34
N ARG A 97 9.20 -5.12 -10.94
CA ARG A 97 7.84 -5.12 -11.50
C ARG A 97 7.05 -6.28 -10.91
N ILE A 98 5.74 -6.06 -10.76
CA ILE A 98 4.80 -7.11 -10.43
C ILE A 98 3.67 -7.13 -11.46
N ALA A 99 3.15 -8.31 -11.75
CA ALA A 99 1.96 -8.44 -12.56
C ALA A 99 0.72 -8.20 -11.70
N LEU A 100 -0.21 -7.39 -12.21
CA LEU A 100 -1.50 -7.21 -11.57
C LEU A 100 -2.50 -8.16 -12.21
N GLN A 101 -3.18 -8.92 -11.35
CA GLN A 101 -4.30 -9.74 -11.79
C GLN A 101 -5.57 -8.99 -11.42
N GLY A 102 -6.25 -8.46 -12.42
CA GLY A 102 -7.50 -7.76 -12.20
C GLY A 102 -8.56 -8.69 -11.63
N SER A 103 -9.43 -8.14 -10.77
CA SER A 103 -10.57 -8.85 -10.22
C SER A 103 -11.71 -8.99 -11.25
N SER A 104 -11.70 -8.19 -12.31
CA SER A 104 -12.69 -8.25 -13.37
C SER A 104 -12.27 -9.25 -14.43
N PRO A 105 -13.20 -10.07 -14.95
CA PRO A 105 -12.89 -10.96 -16.06
C PRO A 105 -12.45 -10.16 -17.28
N ALA A 106 -11.43 -10.64 -17.96
CA ALA A 106 -10.98 -10.03 -19.20
C ALA A 106 -12.13 -10.00 -20.22
N LEU A 107 -12.34 -8.84 -20.85
CA LEU A 107 -13.35 -8.75 -21.91
C LEU A 107 -12.85 -9.55 -23.11
N PRO A 108 -13.70 -10.44 -23.66
CA PRO A 108 -13.32 -11.18 -24.86
C PRO A 108 -12.96 -10.24 -26.00
N ASN A 109 -11.84 -10.50 -26.66
CA ASN A 109 -11.38 -9.76 -27.82
C ASN A 109 -11.02 -8.29 -27.57
N HIS A 110 -10.69 -7.94 -26.34
CA HIS A 110 -10.23 -6.58 -26.05
C HIS A 110 -8.79 -6.40 -26.57
N PRO A 111 -8.54 -5.45 -27.48
CA PRO A 111 -7.21 -5.29 -28.08
C PRO A 111 -6.09 -5.02 -27.08
N ALA A 112 -6.40 -4.34 -25.98
CA ALA A 112 -5.42 -4.03 -24.92
C ALA A 112 -4.95 -5.29 -24.19
N ALA A 113 -5.73 -6.36 -24.15
CA ALA A 113 -5.34 -7.60 -23.51
C ALA A 113 -4.21 -8.32 -24.25
N GLN A 114 -3.88 -7.90 -25.47
CA GLN A 114 -2.83 -8.49 -26.30
C GLN A 114 -1.50 -7.76 -26.17
N ARG A 115 -1.39 -6.77 -25.33
CA ARG A 115 -0.15 -6.01 -25.10
C ARG A 115 0.69 -6.73 -24.05
N ASP A 116 1.84 -7.22 -24.49
CA ASP A 116 2.74 -8.00 -23.64
C ASP A 116 3.94 -7.23 -23.12
N GLU A 117 4.00 -5.94 -23.30
CA GLU A 117 5.12 -5.12 -22.84
C GLU A 117 5.20 -4.97 -21.33
#